data_a52f08a7b97b44a75d1b1709829efede
#
_entry.id   a52f08a7b97b44a75d1b1709829efede
#
_cell.length_a   1.000
_cell.length_b   1.000
_cell.length_c   1.000
_cell.angle_alpha   90.00
_cell.angle_beta   90.00
_cell.angle_gamma   90.00
#
_symmetry.space_group_name_H-M   'P 1'
#
loop_
_entity.id
_entity.type
_entity.pdbx_description
1 polymer ?
#
loop_
_entity_poly.entity_id
_entity_poly.type
_entity_poly.pdbx_seq_one_letter_code
_entity_poly.pdbx_strand_id
1 'polypeptide(L)'
;MCIRDSHATSITVRVGQILNYKQFLYKLVEALYTRTERDLAPATFRVNGDTIDIMAAFGEFGNQCFRVMFYDNEIESIQTIDPVTGQRIHTLDTLTLYPASIFVTTKERIHSAVEQIYLDLGRQVEFFEQAGRPLEAQRLKQRVEYDLEMIKELGYCSGIENYSRYFDGRAAGSRPFCLLDYFPRDYLMVIDESHV
;
A
#
# COMPACT_ATOMS: atom_id res chain seq x y z
N MET A 1 -7.95 -8.71 -0.38
CA MET A 1 -7.03 -7.97 -1.27
C MET A 1 -6.05 -8.95 -1.84
N CYS A 2 -5.97 -9.05 -3.14
CA CYS A 2 -5.20 -10.11 -3.78
C CYS A 2 -3.77 -9.60 -4.06
N ILE A 3 -2.75 -10.42 -3.83
CA ILE A 3 -1.35 -10.16 -4.28
C ILE A 3 -1.31 -9.75 -5.77
N ARG A 4 -2.28 -10.20 -6.58
CA ARG A 4 -2.45 -9.76 -7.97
C ARG A 4 -2.64 -8.24 -8.12
N ASP A 5 -3.27 -7.58 -7.16
CA ASP A 5 -3.52 -6.13 -7.23
C ASP A 5 -2.27 -5.32 -6.82
N SER A 6 -1.37 -5.86 -6.00
CA SER A 6 -0.10 -5.23 -5.66
C SER A 6 0.87 -5.18 -6.85
N HIS A 7 0.77 -6.11 -7.80
CA HIS A 7 1.52 -6.06 -9.05
C HIS A 7 1.03 -4.97 -9.99
N ALA A 8 -0.26 -4.63 -9.96
CA ALA A 8 -0.83 -3.57 -10.80
C ALA A 8 -0.36 -2.16 -10.40
N THR A 9 0.07 -1.99 -9.16
CA THR A 9 0.56 -0.72 -8.60
C THR A 9 2.07 -0.71 -8.34
N SER A 10 2.80 -1.78 -8.70
CA SER A 10 4.26 -1.81 -8.62
C SER A 10 4.88 -0.90 -9.69
N ILE A 11 5.98 -0.24 -9.31
CA ILE A 11 6.73 0.65 -10.20
C ILE A 11 7.95 -0.13 -10.69
N THR A 12 7.96 -0.51 -11.96
CA THR A 12 9.13 -1.11 -12.58
C THR A 12 9.81 -0.12 -13.51
N VAL A 13 11.11 0.09 -13.31
CA VAL A 13 11.95 0.97 -14.11
C VAL A 13 13.23 0.26 -14.56
N ARG A 14 13.79 0.70 -15.68
CA ARG A 14 14.98 0.11 -16.28
C ARG A 14 15.98 1.19 -16.70
N VAL A 15 17.25 0.85 -16.66
CA VAL A 15 18.31 1.71 -17.21
C VAL A 15 18.06 1.94 -18.70
N GLY A 16 18.25 3.18 -19.18
CA GLY A 16 17.94 3.61 -20.54
C GLY A 16 16.48 3.87 -20.83
N GLN A 17 15.58 3.72 -19.85
CA GLN A 17 14.16 4.01 -20.02
C GLN A 17 13.92 5.52 -20.07
N ILE A 18 13.21 5.98 -21.10
CA ILE A 18 12.69 7.35 -21.15
C ILE A 18 11.48 7.45 -20.24
N LEU A 19 11.63 8.20 -19.15
CA LEU A 19 10.59 8.42 -18.16
C LEU A 19 10.73 9.84 -17.61
N ASN A 20 9.67 10.63 -17.70
CA ASN A 20 9.71 11.98 -17.15
C ASN A 20 9.95 11.93 -15.64
N TYR A 21 10.95 12.65 -15.17
CA TYR A 21 11.36 12.74 -13.77
C TYR A 21 10.19 13.04 -12.82
N LYS A 22 9.35 14.04 -13.17
CA LYS A 22 8.17 14.39 -12.35
C LYS A 22 7.14 13.26 -12.31
N GLN A 23 6.94 12.56 -13.43
CA GLN A 23 6.03 11.40 -13.46
C GLN A 23 6.54 10.27 -12.56
N PHE A 24 7.85 10.07 -12.49
CA PHE A 24 8.40 9.07 -11.56
C PHE A 24 8.15 9.45 -10.10
N LEU A 25 8.33 10.72 -9.72
CA LEU A 25 8.00 11.20 -8.38
C LEU A 25 6.50 11.04 -8.06
N TYR A 26 5.61 11.32 -9.01
CA TYR A 26 4.17 11.08 -8.82
C TYR A 26 3.87 9.60 -8.58
N LYS A 27 4.48 8.70 -9.34
CA LYS A 27 4.31 7.26 -9.14
C LYS A 27 4.77 6.81 -7.75
N LEU A 28 5.86 7.36 -7.21
CA LEU A 28 6.30 7.07 -5.85
C LEU A 28 5.26 7.51 -4.81
N VAL A 29 4.69 8.70 -4.96
CA VAL A 29 3.64 9.20 -4.06
C VAL A 29 2.36 8.37 -4.20
N GLU A 30 1.95 8.00 -5.41
CA GLU A 30 0.81 7.09 -5.63
C GLU A 30 1.03 5.70 -5.03
N ALA A 31 2.29 5.24 -4.99
CA ALA A 31 2.69 4.01 -4.31
C ALA A 31 2.87 4.21 -2.78
N LEU A 32 2.41 5.34 -2.24
CA LEU A 32 2.44 5.71 -0.82
C LEU A 32 3.85 5.88 -0.22
N TYR A 33 4.85 6.18 -1.04
CA TYR A 33 6.15 6.62 -0.54
C TYR A 33 6.09 8.09 -0.14
N THR A 34 6.71 8.42 0.98
CA THR A 34 6.75 9.80 1.51
C THR A 34 8.08 10.45 1.21
N ARG A 35 8.06 11.69 0.70
CA ARG A 35 9.28 12.48 0.53
C ARG A 35 9.84 12.91 1.87
N THR A 36 11.15 12.76 2.04
CA THR A 36 11.89 13.23 3.22
C THR A 36 13.07 14.10 2.80
N GLU A 37 13.45 15.05 3.66
CA GLU A 37 14.71 15.82 3.56
C GLU A 37 15.72 15.39 4.63
N ARG A 38 15.32 14.46 5.50
CA ARG A 38 16.10 13.90 6.60
C ARG A 38 16.60 12.51 6.25
N ASP A 39 16.84 11.71 7.28
CA ASP A 39 17.27 10.32 7.14
C ASP A 39 16.20 9.49 6.42
N LEU A 40 16.66 8.57 5.59
CA LEU A 40 15.80 7.64 4.88
C LEU A 40 15.26 6.59 5.87
N ALA A 41 13.95 6.39 5.83
CA ALA A 41 13.24 5.36 6.56
C ALA A 41 12.46 4.48 5.57
N PRO A 42 12.00 3.28 5.94
CA PRO A 42 11.17 2.46 5.08
C PRO A 42 9.99 3.25 4.49
N ALA A 43 9.71 3.03 3.20
CA ALA A 43 8.69 3.74 2.45
C ALA A 43 8.93 5.26 2.30
N THR A 44 10.18 5.72 2.36
CA THR A 44 10.51 7.12 2.08
C THR A 44 11.44 7.25 0.89
N PHE A 45 11.44 8.44 0.27
CA PHE A 45 12.41 8.81 -0.75
C PHE A 45 12.94 10.21 -0.54
N ARG A 46 14.19 10.43 -0.95
CA ARG A 46 14.87 11.71 -0.90
C ARG A 46 15.30 12.11 -2.30
N VAL A 47 15.15 13.39 -2.61
CA VAL A 47 15.50 13.98 -3.90
C VAL A 47 16.71 14.88 -3.73
N ASN A 48 17.74 14.65 -4.53
CA ASN A 48 18.96 15.45 -4.55
C ASN A 48 19.39 15.72 -6.01
N GLY A 49 18.93 16.83 -6.57
CA GLY A 49 19.10 17.14 -7.99
C GLY A 49 18.41 16.08 -8.87
N ASP A 50 19.16 15.49 -9.79
CA ASP A 50 18.69 14.45 -10.71
C ASP A 50 18.78 13.04 -10.11
N THR A 51 19.06 12.94 -8.82
CA THR A 51 19.20 11.68 -8.08
C THR A 51 18.06 11.50 -7.10
N ILE A 52 17.48 10.30 -7.08
CA ILE A 52 16.41 9.93 -6.16
C ILE A 52 16.89 8.71 -5.36
N ASP A 53 17.04 8.88 -4.05
CA ASP A 53 17.32 7.80 -3.11
C ASP A 53 15.99 7.30 -2.53
N ILE A 54 15.74 6.00 -2.58
CA ILE A 54 14.46 5.39 -2.20
C ILE A 54 14.71 4.26 -1.23
N MET A 55 14.15 4.34 -0.03
CA MET A 55 14.15 3.23 0.92
C MET A 55 12.91 2.37 0.66
N ALA A 56 13.12 1.11 0.28
CA ALA A 56 12.03 0.18 0.03
C ALA A 56 11.15 0.00 1.27
N ALA A 57 9.83 -0.10 1.05
CA ALA A 57 8.88 -0.36 2.13
C ALA A 57 9.00 -1.78 2.66
N PHE A 58 9.29 -2.72 1.76
CA PHE A 58 9.45 -4.15 2.03
C PHE A 58 10.65 -4.68 1.23
N GLY A 59 11.39 -5.62 1.78
CA GLY A 59 12.51 -6.26 1.09
C GLY A 59 12.85 -7.60 1.72
N GLU A 60 13.37 -8.53 0.93
CA GLU A 60 13.80 -9.87 1.37
C GLU A 60 14.92 -9.82 2.43
N PHE A 61 15.68 -8.74 2.47
CA PHE A 61 16.86 -8.57 3.34
C PHE A 61 16.81 -7.29 4.18
N GLY A 62 15.62 -6.79 4.52
CA GLY A 62 15.49 -5.56 5.31
C GLY A 62 15.72 -4.31 4.46
N ASN A 63 16.11 -3.24 5.08
CA ASN A 63 16.17 -1.87 4.58
C ASN A 63 17.06 -1.68 3.34
N GLN A 64 16.60 -2.14 2.17
CA GLN A 64 17.31 -1.89 0.91
C GLN A 64 17.04 -0.45 0.45
N CYS A 65 18.13 0.29 0.21
CA CYS A 65 18.07 1.62 -0.35
C CYS A 65 18.54 1.60 -1.81
N PHE A 66 17.75 2.20 -2.67
CA PHE A 66 18.01 2.29 -4.09
C PHE A 66 18.26 3.73 -4.49
N ARG A 67 19.22 3.95 -5.37
CA ARG A 67 19.52 5.22 -6.02
C ARG A 67 19.18 5.12 -7.49
N VAL A 68 18.28 5.99 -7.95
CA VAL A 68 17.93 6.16 -9.38
C VAL A 68 18.47 7.51 -9.82
N MET A 69 19.32 7.50 -10.83
CA MET A 69 19.92 8.70 -11.39
C MET A 69 19.29 8.97 -12.75
N PHE A 70 18.91 10.21 -12.97
CA PHE A 70 18.34 10.68 -14.21
C PHE A 70 19.33 11.57 -14.96
N TYR A 71 19.33 11.45 -16.28
CA TYR A 71 19.90 12.44 -17.17
C TYR A 71 18.77 12.96 -18.06
N ASP A 72 18.33 14.19 -17.84
CA ASP A 72 17.13 14.78 -18.43
C ASP A 72 15.86 13.93 -18.14
N ASN A 73 15.33 13.22 -19.12
CA ASN A 73 14.16 12.33 -18.97
C ASN A 73 14.52 10.85 -19.17
N GLU A 74 15.77 10.49 -19.04
CA GLU A 74 16.25 9.11 -19.16
C GLU A 74 16.84 8.63 -17.85
N ILE A 75 16.59 7.37 -17.50
CA ILE A 75 17.20 6.72 -16.34
C ILE A 75 18.62 6.28 -16.72
N GLU A 76 19.61 7.04 -16.25
CA GLU A 76 21.03 6.80 -16.53
C GLU A 76 21.57 5.59 -15.78
N SER A 77 21.22 5.47 -14.49
CA SER A 77 21.67 4.33 -13.69
C SER A 77 20.75 4.02 -12.52
N ILE A 78 20.77 2.76 -12.09
CA ILE A 78 20.07 2.27 -10.91
C ILE A 78 21.08 1.52 -10.05
N GLN A 79 21.14 1.84 -8.75
CA GLN A 79 22.12 1.30 -7.81
C GLN A 79 21.45 0.94 -6.49
N THR A 80 21.96 -0.09 -5.82
CA THR A 80 21.76 -0.27 -4.38
C THR A 80 22.84 0.49 -3.64
N ILE A 81 22.45 1.21 -2.60
CA ILE A 81 23.35 2.02 -1.78
C ILE A 81 23.18 1.69 -0.31
N ASP A 82 24.22 1.94 0.46
CA ASP A 82 24.14 1.99 1.91
C ASP A 82 23.40 3.29 2.32
N PRO A 83 22.29 3.22 3.08
CA PRO A 83 21.48 4.39 3.40
C PRO A 83 22.17 5.41 4.30
N VAL A 84 23.20 5.00 5.05
CA VAL A 84 23.93 5.86 5.98
C VAL A 84 25.11 6.54 5.29
N THR A 85 25.93 5.76 4.57
CA THR A 85 27.13 6.28 3.93
C THR A 85 26.88 6.79 2.50
N GLY A 86 25.77 6.38 1.87
CA GLY A 86 25.48 6.67 0.47
C GLY A 86 26.36 5.94 -0.53
N GLN A 87 27.22 5.01 -0.06
CA GLN A 87 28.12 4.26 -0.92
C GLN A 87 27.35 3.24 -1.76
N ARG A 88 27.75 3.12 -3.03
CA ARG A 88 27.21 2.13 -3.94
C ARG A 88 27.62 0.72 -3.51
N ILE A 89 26.64 -0.18 -3.44
CA ILE A 89 26.84 -1.60 -3.17
C ILE A 89 26.81 -2.39 -4.48
N HIS A 90 25.73 -2.27 -5.25
CA HIS A 90 25.54 -2.95 -6.54
C HIS A 90 24.95 -2.01 -7.58
N THR A 91 25.11 -2.34 -8.86
CA THR A 91 24.40 -1.72 -9.99
C THR A 91 23.33 -2.69 -10.46
N LEU A 92 22.16 -2.16 -10.83
CA LEU A 92 20.99 -2.91 -11.28
C LEU A 92 20.59 -2.45 -12.69
N ASP A 93 20.14 -3.36 -13.55
CA ASP A 93 19.56 -3.02 -14.84
C ASP A 93 18.05 -2.69 -14.73
N THR A 94 17.41 -3.27 -13.75
CA THR A 94 15.95 -3.12 -13.51
C THR A 94 15.69 -3.02 -12.02
N LEU A 95 14.76 -2.14 -11.65
CA LEU A 95 14.25 -1.98 -10.28
C LEU A 95 12.74 -2.12 -10.29
N THR A 96 12.21 -2.96 -9.40
CA THR A 96 10.78 -3.03 -9.12
C THR A 96 10.54 -2.62 -7.68
N LEU A 97 9.77 -1.55 -7.50
CA LEU A 97 9.33 -1.07 -6.19
C LEU A 97 7.88 -1.49 -5.98
N TYR A 98 7.63 -2.09 -4.85
CA TYR A 98 6.27 -2.42 -4.41
C TYR A 98 5.68 -1.25 -3.61
N PRO A 99 4.36 -1.05 -3.65
CA PRO A 99 3.71 -0.01 -2.87
C PRO A 99 4.02 -0.12 -1.38
N ALA A 100 4.08 1.01 -0.69
CA ALA A 100 4.38 1.09 0.73
C ALA A 100 3.28 0.52 1.65
N SER A 101 2.12 0.20 1.08
CA SER A 101 1.02 -0.46 1.79
C SER A 101 0.47 -1.60 0.96
N ILE A 102 0.10 -2.68 1.63
CA ILE A 102 -0.63 -3.80 1.01
C ILE A 102 -2.08 -3.44 0.64
N PHE A 103 -2.57 -2.30 1.12
CA PHE A 103 -3.95 -1.81 0.89
C PHE A 103 -4.02 -0.72 -0.18
N VAL A 104 -2.99 -0.60 -1.04
CA VAL A 104 -3.08 0.29 -2.20
C VAL A 104 -4.10 -0.26 -3.19
N THR A 105 -5.04 0.58 -3.55
CA THR A 105 -6.08 0.27 -4.54
C THR A 105 -6.31 1.47 -5.45
N THR A 106 -6.95 1.27 -6.60
CA THR A 106 -7.21 2.37 -7.53
C THR A 106 -8.24 3.35 -6.97
N LYS A 107 -8.18 4.60 -7.42
CA LYS A 107 -9.13 5.65 -6.99
C LYS A 107 -10.59 5.28 -7.28
N GLU A 108 -10.82 4.60 -8.40
CA GLU A 108 -12.15 4.10 -8.79
C GLU A 108 -12.67 3.06 -7.80
N ARG A 109 -11.81 2.14 -7.35
CA ARG A 109 -12.17 1.16 -6.33
C ARG A 109 -12.41 1.79 -4.96
N ILE A 110 -11.61 2.80 -4.59
CA ILE A 110 -11.85 3.56 -3.35
C ILE A 110 -13.24 4.21 -3.42
N HIS A 111 -13.56 4.88 -4.51
CA HIS A 111 -14.85 5.55 -4.67
C HIS A 111 -16.03 4.57 -4.56
N SER A 112 -15.97 3.47 -5.30
CA SER A 112 -16.99 2.41 -5.22
C SER A 112 -17.09 1.77 -3.83
N ALA A 113 -15.97 1.51 -3.17
CA ALA A 113 -15.97 0.97 -1.81
C ALA A 113 -16.61 1.94 -0.81
N VAL A 114 -16.27 3.24 -0.90
CA VAL A 114 -16.84 4.29 -0.05
C VAL A 114 -18.35 4.37 -0.20
N GLU A 115 -18.87 4.34 -1.43
CA GLU A 115 -20.33 4.36 -1.68
C GLU A 115 -21.02 3.15 -1.05
N GLN A 116 -20.45 1.94 -1.21
CA GLN A 116 -21.01 0.73 -0.62
C GLN A 116 -20.99 0.74 0.90
N ILE A 117 -19.89 1.25 1.49
CA ILE A 117 -19.78 1.39 2.96
C ILE A 117 -20.86 2.37 3.48
N TYR A 118 -21.09 3.49 2.79
CA TYR A 118 -22.17 4.42 3.18
C TYR A 118 -23.55 3.79 3.13
N LEU A 119 -23.85 3.01 2.10
CA LEU A 119 -25.13 2.30 2.00
C LEU A 119 -25.33 1.30 3.13
N ASP A 120 -24.28 0.51 3.44
CA ASP A 120 -24.34 -0.48 4.52
C ASP A 120 -24.38 0.20 5.90
N LEU A 121 -23.69 1.34 6.08
CA LEU A 121 -23.78 2.15 7.28
C LEU A 121 -25.22 2.61 7.54
N GLY A 122 -25.87 3.16 6.52
CA GLY A 122 -27.26 3.59 6.65
C GLY A 122 -28.18 2.49 7.13
N ARG A 123 -28.10 1.31 6.52
CA ARG A 123 -28.88 0.12 6.92
C ARG A 123 -28.58 -0.33 8.36
N GLN A 124 -27.31 -0.31 8.76
CA GLN A 124 -26.93 -0.74 10.09
C GLN A 124 -27.31 0.27 11.18
N VAL A 125 -27.26 1.56 10.88
CA VAL A 125 -27.75 2.63 11.79
C VAL A 125 -29.24 2.47 12.01
N GLU A 126 -30.02 2.33 10.93
CA GLU A 126 -31.45 2.12 10.99
C GLU A 126 -31.81 0.86 11.81
N PHE A 127 -31.09 -0.23 11.60
CA PHE A 127 -31.25 -1.46 12.39
C PHE A 127 -31.04 -1.22 13.89
N PHE A 128 -30.00 -0.49 14.30
CA PHE A 128 -29.74 -0.19 15.70
C PHE A 128 -30.80 0.75 16.30
N GLU A 129 -31.28 1.73 15.54
CA GLU A 129 -32.34 2.63 15.97
C GLU A 129 -33.66 1.86 16.22
N GLN A 130 -34.05 0.99 15.28
CA GLN A 130 -35.25 0.14 15.41
C GLN A 130 -35.11 -0.88 16.55
N ALA A 131 -33.89 -1.34 16.84
CA ALA A 131 -33.60 -2.23 17.99
C ALA A 131 -33.54 -1.49 19.34
N GLY A 132 -33.81 -0.18 19.39
CA GLY A 132 -33.75 0.62 20.61
C GLY A 132 -32.33 0.88 21.13
N ARG A 133 -31.33 0.88 20.24
CA ARG A 133 -29.90 1.06 20.55
C ARG A 133 -29.33 2.34 19.92
N PRO A 134 -29.88 3.53 20.24
CA PRO A 134 -29.48 4.77 19.56
C PRO A 134 -28.01 5.17 19.85
N LEU A 135 -27.46 4.81 21.00
CA LEU A 135 -26.10 5.15 21.35
C LEU A 135 -25.09 4.38 20.46
N GLU A 136 -25.37 3.10 20.22
CA GLU A 136 -24.55 2.29 19.31
C GLU A 136 -24.67 2.75 17.86
N ALA A 137 -25.86 3.13 17.43
CA ALA A 137 -26.10 3.73 16.13
C ALA A 137 -25.25 4.99 15.94
N GLN A 138 -25.26 5.89 16.90
CA GLN A 138 -24.50 7.14 16.86
C GLN A 138 -22.98 6.89 16.83
N ARG A 139 -22.48 6.00 17.70
CA ARG A 139 -21.05 5.66 17.77
C ARG A 139 -20.55 5.00 16.49
N LEU A 140 -21.34 4.09 15.92
CA LEU A 140 -21.01 3.45 14.64
C LEU A 140 -20.93 4.48 13.53
N LYS A 141 -21.93 5.35 13.44
CA LYS A 141 -22.00 6.41 12.44
C LYS A 141 -20.78 7.32 12.51
N GLN A 142 -20.50 7.87 13.69
CA GLN A 142 -19.36 8.78 13.89
C GLN A 142 -18.01 8.12 13.51
N ARG A 143 -17.81 6.87 13.91
CA ARG A 143 -16.57 6.15 13.61
C ARG A 143 -16.41 5.92 12.10
N VAL A 144 -17.44 5.37 11.46
CA VAL A 144 -17.37 5.03 10.04
C VAL A 144 -17.25 6.29 9.17
N GLU A 145 -17.96 7.36 9.50
CA GLU A 145 -17.84 8.64 8.79
C GLU A 145 -16.41 9.19 8.88
N TYR A 146 -15.79 9.16 10.06
CA TYR A 146 -14.39 9.54 10.23
C TYR A 146 -13.43 8.65 9.41
N ASP A 147 -13.60 7.32 9.48
CA ASP A 147 -12.78 6.38 8.71
C ASP A 147 -12.91 6.62 7.20
N LEU A 148 -14.12 6.94 6.71
CA LEU A 148 -14.38 7.24 5.31
C LEU A 148 -13.75 8.56 4.85
N GLU A 149 -13.71 9.58 5.71
CA GLU A 149 -12.94 10.80 5.43
C GLU A 149 -11.46 10.49 5.26
N MET A 150 -10.88 9.73 6.20
CA MET A 150 -9.47 9.32 6.12
C MET A 150 -9.17 8.51 4.85
N ILE A 151 -10.06 7.58 4.48
CA ILE A 151 -9.90 6.79 3.25
C ILE A 151 -9.96 7.67 1.99
N LYS A 152 -10.85 8.67 1.95
CA LYS A 152 -10.99 9.61 0.82
C LYS A 152 -9.76 10.50 0.66
N GLU A 153 -9.28 11.07 1.76
CA GLU A 153 -8.19 12.05 1.76
C GLU A 153 -6.81 11.39 1.65
N LEU A 154 -6.59 10.31 2.40
CA LEU A 154 -5.28 9.67 2.55
C LEU A 154 -5.17 8.30 1.85
N GLY A 155 -6.30 7.72 1.37
CA GLY A 155 -6.34 6.36 0.86
C GLY A 155 -6.22 5.28 1.96
N TYR A 156 -6.24 5.65 3.23
CA TYR A 156 -6.00 4.77 4.37
C TYR A 156 -6.77 5.25 5.62
N CYS A 157 -7.16 4.31 6.49
CA CYS A 157 -7.61 4.59 7.86
C CYS A 157 -7.10 3.54 8.83
N SER A 158 -7.13 3.83 10.13
CA SER A 158 -6.82 2.85 11.17
C SER A 158 -7.89 1.76 11.18
N GLY A 159 -7.48 0.49 11.05
CA GLY A 159 -8.40 -0.64 10.96
C GLY A 159 -9.02 -0.82 9.58
N ILE A 160 -8.33 -0.39 8.52
CA ILE A 160 -8.78 -0.52 7.11
C ILE A 160 -9.10 -1.98 6.74
N GLU A 161 -8.52 -2.96 7.42
CA GLU A 161 -8.83 -4.38 7.28
C GLU A 161 -10.31 -4.71 7.53
N ASN A 162 -11.00 -3.93 8.38
CA ASN A 162 -12.43 -4.08 8.62
C ASN A 162 -13.27 -3.76 7.39
N TYR A 163 -12.71 -2.97 6.47
CA TYR A 163 -13.34 -2.59 5.21
C TYR A 163 -12.84 -3.42 4.02
N SER A 164 -11.94 -4.40 4.23
CA SER A 164 -11.30 -5.17 3.17
C SER A 164 -12.28 -5.80 2.17
N ARG A 165 -13.45 -6.22 2.63
CA ARG A 165 -14.53 -6.78 1.81
C ARG A 165 -14.95 -5.87 0.65
N TYR A 166 -15.00 -4.57 0.89
CA TYR A 166 -15.42 -3.59 -0.11
C TYR A 166 -14.33 -3.33 -1.15
N PHE A 167 -13.07 -3.43 -0.75
CA PHE A 167 -11.94 -3.23 -1.64
C PHE A 167 -11.64 -4.44 -2.52
N ASP A 168 -11.87 -5.65 -2.05
CA ASP A 168 -11.64 -6.88 -2.81
C ASP A 168 -12.91 -7.46 -3.46
N GLY A 169 -14.06 -6.84 -3.24
CA GLY A 169 -15.33 -7.21 -3.88
C GLY A 169 -15.93 -8.52 -3.38
N ARG A 170 -15.55 -8.99 -2.18
CA ARG A 170 -16.10 -10.22 -1.58
C ARG A 170 -17.57 -10.03 -1.17
N ALA A 171 -18.33 -11.11 -1.29
CA ALA A 171 -19.69 -11.15 -0.78
C ALA A 171 -19.72 -11.00 0.76
N ALA A 172 -20.81 -10.44 1.28
CA ALA A 172 -21.03 -10.35 2.72
C ALA A 172 -21.01 -11.76 3.35
N GLY A 173 -20.34 -11.90 4.51
CA GLY A 173 -20.19 -13.18 5.21
C GLY A 173 -19.09 -14.11 4.68
N SER A 174 -18.44 -13.79 3.53
CA SER A 174 -17.28 -14.55 3.09
C SER A 174 -16.05 -14.23 3.91
N ARG A 175 -15.25 -15.24 4.24
CA ARG A 175 -14.00 -15.05 4.98
C ARG A 175 -12.98 -14.23 4.15
N PRO A 176 -12.12 -13.44 4.78
CA PRO A 176 -10.99 -12.81 4.10
C PRO A 176 -9.97 -13.86 3.63
N PHE A 177 -9.18 -13.48 2.61
CA PHE A 177 -8.01 -14.27 2.25
C PHE A 177 -6.99 -14.22 3.41
N CYS A 178 -6.45 -15.38 3.76
CA CYS A 178 -5.41 -15.52 4.77
C CYS A 178 -4.13 -16.08 4.14
N LEU A 179 -3.05 -16.09 4.91
CA LEU A 179 -1.75 -16.58 4.45
C LEU A 179 -1.82 -17.97 3.80
N LEU A 180 -2.66 -18.86 4.32
CA LEU A 180 -2.82 -20.23 3.83
C LEU A 180 -3.42 -20.30 2.40
N ASP A 181 -4.16 -19.28 1.99
CA ASP A 181 -4.74 -19.24 0.63
C ASP A 181 -3.66 -19.01 -0.46
N TYR A 182 -2.46 -18.60 -0.08
CA TYR A 182 -1.33 -18.34 -0.97
C TYR A 182 -0.37 -19.52 -1.06
N PHE A 183 -0.55 -20.54 -0.25
CA PHE A 183 0.28 -21.75 -0.31
C PHE A 183 -0.08 -22.60 -1.55
N PRO A 184 0.88 -23.33 -2.11
CA PRO A 184 0.60 -24.30 -3.16
C PRO A 184 -0.41 -25.33 -2.65
N ARG A 185 -1.12 -26.02 -3.58
CA ARG A 185 -2.13 -27.01 -3.17
C ARG A 185 -1.54 -28.20 -2.41
N ASP A 186 -0.28 -28.48 -2.67
CA ASP A 186 0.48 -29.55 -2.03
C ASP A 186 1.54 -28.96 -1.13
N TYR A 187 1.27 -28.91 0.19
CA TYR A 187 2.17 -28.42 1.21
C TYR A 187 1.99 -29.19 2.51
N LEU A 188 3.08 -29.33 3.28
CA LEU A 188 3.07 -29.87 4.64
C LEU A 188 2.95 -28.73 5.64
N MET A 189 1.93 -28.76 6.47
CA MET A 189 1.76 -27.83 7.59
C MET A 189 2.22 -28.50 8.88
N VAL A 190 3.16 -27.88 9.56
CA VAL A 190 3.58 -28.27 10.91
C VAL A 190 3.09 -27.20 11.89
N ILE A 191 2.22 -27.58 12.81
CA ILE A 191 1.67 -26.70 13.84
C ILE A 191 2.35 -27.08 15.14
N ASP A 192 3.18 -26.17 15.65
CA ASP A 192 3.82 -26.30 16.95
C ASP A 192 2.96 -25.61 18.02
N GLU A 193 2.96 -26.18 19.23
CA GLU A 193 2.22 -25.66 20.39
C GLU A 193 0.72 -25.30 20.11
N SER A 194 0.04 -26.13 19.35
CA SER A 194 -1.35 -25.91 18.91
C SER A 194 -2.39 -25.85 20.06
N HIS A 195 -1.96 -26.03 21.30
CA HIS A 195 -2.76 -25.99 22.53
C HIS A 195 -2.80 -24.59 23.18
N VAL A 196 -2.08 -23.61 22.65
CA VAL A 196 -2.03 -22.22 23.14
C VAL A 196 -3.20 -21.41 22.60
#